data_4b95214b3882f0b854ae1fa874431aeb
#
_entry.id   4b95214b3882f0b854ae1fa874431aeb
#
_cell.length_a   1.000
_cell.length_b   1.000
_cell.length_c   1.000
_cell.angle_alpha   90.00
_cell.angle_beta   90.00
_cell.angle_gamma   90.00
#
_symmetry.space_group_name_H-M   'P 1'
#
loop_
_entity.id
_entity.type
_entity.pdbx_description
1 polymer ?
#
loop_
_entity_poly.entity_id
_entity_poly.type
_entity_poly.pdbx_seq_one_letter_code
_entity_poly.pdbx_strand_id
1 'polypeptide(L)'
;ERVGEFFGRAPLVDIDPDRVVAIGAALQADVLAGNKPDDEMLLLDVNPLSLGIETMGGLTEKIIPRNTTLPVARAQEFTTFKDGQTAMAVHVVQGERELVADCRSLARFELRGIPPMVAGAARIRVTFSVDADGLLQVEASEQTTGVSASVTVKPAYGLTDDEISGMLQASIEHAGEDRDARKLAEEQVEAQRVIEALTAALAADGDELLSTTERNDVEAALAQLVEAVESSNDPKTIENRIQQLESDCEFYVERRMNSGIRKAMAGHRVDEFSEEDGPKAG
;
A
#
# COMPACT_ATOMS: atom_id res chain seq x y z
N GLU A 1 -39.75 2.18 25.73
CA GLU A 1 -39.88 0.86 26.39
C GLU A 1 -38.77 -0.07 25.89
N ARG A 2 -38.75 -0.48 24.61
CA ARG A 2 -37.74 -1.43 24.08
C ARG A 2 -36.28 -1.01 24.28
N VAL A 3 -35.96 0.28 24.17
CA VAL A 3 -34.58 0.80 24.38
C VAL A 3 -34.22 0.65 25.86
N GLY A 4 -35.11 0.96 26.77
CA GLY A 4 -34.89 0.80 28.22
C GLY A 4 -34.71 -0.66 28.63
N GLU A 5 -35.50 -1.57 28.04
CA GLU A 5 -35.37 -3.02 28.26
C GLU A 5 -34.02 -3.55 27.75
N PHE A 6 -33.62 -3.13 26.54
CA PHE A 6 -32.37 -3.57 25.94
C PHE A 6 -31.13 -3.12 26.72
N PHE A 7 -31.09 -1.85 27.17
CA PHE A 7 -29.95 -1.28 27.90
C PHE A 7 -30.05 -1.40 29.42
N GLY A 8 -31.15 -1.95 29.98
CA GLY A 8 -31.36 -2.13 31.41
C GLY A 8 -31.50 -0.81 32.19
N ARG A 9 -31.80 0.32 31.53
CA ARG A 9 -32.01 1.64 32.14
C ARG A 9 -32.97 2.48 31.33
N ALA A 10 -33.66 3.40 31.99
CA ALA A 10 -34.61 4.31 31.34
C ALA A 10 -33.86 5.21 30.32
N PRO A 11 -34.42 5.39 29.11
CA PRO A 11 -33.92 6.37 28.17
C PRO A 11 -34.03 7.78 28.71
N LEU A 12 -33.09 8.66 28.37
CA LEU A 12 -33.21 10.09 28.63
C LEU A 12 -34.28 10.67 27.69
N VAL A 13 -35.23 11.41 28.24
CA VAL A 13 -36.35 12.02 27.50
C VAL A 13 -36.44 13.52 27.78
N ASP A 14 -35.34 14.14 28.14
CA ASP A 14 -35.29 15.53 28.58
C ASP A 14 -35.49 16.54 27.44
N ILE A 15 -35.31 16.09 26.19
CA ILE A 15 -35.50 16.90 24.99
C ILE A 15 -36.62 16.34 24.13
N ASP A 16 -37.50 17.21 23.67
CA ASP A 16 -38.56 16.89 22.72
C ASP A 16 -37.96 16.35 21.42
N PRO A 17 -38.27 15.10 21.00
CA PRO A 17 -37.73 14.50 19.77
C PRO A 17 -37.96 15.32 18.51
N ASP A 18 -39.10 16.05 18.43
CA ASP A 18 -39.42 16.89 17.28
C ASP A 18 -38.57 18.17 17.21
N ARG A 19 -37.92 18.55 18.30
CA ARG A 19 -37.06 19.75 18.40
C ARG A 19 -35.59 19.45 18.52
N VAL A 20 -35.18 18.21 18.77
CA VAL A 20 -33.77 17.86 19.07
C VAL A 20 -32.83 18.28 17.97
N VAL A 21 -33.22 18.14 16.71
CA VAL A 21 -32.39 18.52 15.56
C VAL A 21 -32.18 20.05 15.49
N ALA A 22 -33.27 20.82 15.70
CA ALA A 22 -33.19 22.27 15.68
C ALA A 22 -32.36 22.82 16.86
N ILE A 23 -32.52 22.23 18.06
CA ILE A 23 -31.72 22.59 19.23
C ILE A 23 -30.23 22.26 19.01
N GLY A 24 -29.92 21.09 18.48
CA GLY A 24 -28.56 20.69 18.15
C GLY A 24 -27.90 21.62 17.12
N ALA A 25 -28.65 21.98 16.07
CA ALA A 25 -28.17 22.93 15.07
C ALA A 25 -27.93 24.34 15.65
N ALA A 26 -28.80 24.78 16.56
CA ALA A 26 -28.61 26.09 17.23
C ALA A 26 -27.41 26.10 18.16
N LEU A 27 -27.17 25.03 18.92
CA LEU A 27 -25.99 24.88 19.77
C LEU A 27 -24.70 24.87 18.92
N GLN A 28 -24.70 24.15 17.81
CA GLN A 28 -23.56 24.12 16.89
C GLN A 28 -23.30 25.50 16.25
N ALA A 29 -24.33 26.20 15.86
CA ALA A 29 -24.23 27.56 15.32
C ALA A 29 -23.66 28.56 16.35
N ASP A 30 -24.02 28.41 17.62
CA ASP A 30 -23.51 29.24 18.73
C ASP A 30 -22.00 29.00 18.96
N VAL A 31 -21.55 27.74 18.92
CA VAL A 31 -20.12 27.38 18.98
C VAL A 31 -19.36 27.98 17.78
N LEU A 32 -19.90 27.85 16.57
CA LEU A 32 -19.30 28.41 15.35
C LEU A 32 -19.26 29.95 15.35
N ALA A 33 -20.20 30.60 16.03
CA ALA A 33 -20.19 32.06 16.24
C ALA A 33 -19.14 32.52 17.28
N GLY A 34 -18.42 31.60 17.90
CA GLY A 34 -17.33 31.90 18.86
C GLY A 34 -17.78 31.92 20.32
N ASN A 35 -19.03 31.60 20.63
CA ASN A 35 -19.51 31.46 21.99
C ASN A 35 -19.19 30.05 22.48
N LYS A 36 -18.05 29.87 23.15
CA LYS A 36 -17.64 28.56 23.68
C LYS A 36 -18.27 28.33 25.06
N PRO A 37 -19.14 27.33 25.22
CA PRO A 37 -19.54 26.88 26.56
C PRO A 37 -18.36 26.22 27.27
N ASP A 38 -18.35 26.28 28.60
CA ASP A 38 -17.30 25.70 29.45
C ASP A 38 -17.18 24.16 29.28
N ASP A 39 -18.25 23.49 28.83
CA ASP A 39 -18.26 22.09 28.37
C ASP A 39 -18.21 22.06 26.83
N GLU A 40 -17.02 21.95 26.29
CA GLU A 40 -16.77 21.94 24.83
C GLU A 40 -17.32 20.64 24.21
N MET A 41 -18.56 20.68 23.69
CA MET A 41 -19.07 19.60 22.85
C MET A 41 -18.48 19.73 21.45
N LEU A 42 -17.38 19.02 21.22
CA LEU A 42 -16.72 18.96 19.91
C LEU A 42 -17.44 17.95 19.03
N LEU A 43 -18.16 18.42 18.01
CA LEU A 43 -18.67 17.56 16.96
C LEU A 43 -17.55 17.29 15.95
N LEU A 44 -17.03 16.09 15.98
CA LEU A 44 -16.05 15.61 15.01
C LEU A 44 -16.74 14.70 14.01
N ASP A 45 -16.63 15.02 12.73
CA ASP A 45 -16.99 14.09 11.68
C ASP A 45 -15.92 12.99 11.53
N VAL A 46 -16.32 11.83 11.02
CA VAL A 46 -15.43 10.71 10.84
C VAL A 46 -15.54 10.16 9.41
N ASN A 47 -14.45 9.63 8.91
CA ASN A 47 -14.43 8.91 7.64
C ASN A 47 -15.20 7.58 7.79
N PRO A 48 -16.32 7.35 7.07
CA PRO A 48 -17.18 6.18 7.28
C PRO A 48 -16.57 4.87 6.77
N LEU A 49 -15.71 4.94 5.76
CA LEU A 49 -15.01 3.80 5.13
C LEU A 49 -13.54 4.13 4.95
N SER A 50 -12.69 3.12 5.03
CA SER A 50 -11.25 3.27 4.79
C SER A 50 -10.97 3.81 3.39
N LEU A 51 -9.95 4.68 3.31
CA LEU A 51 -9.42 5.23 2.07
C LEU A 51 -8.03 4.64 1.85
N GLY A 52 -7.77 4.15 0.67
CA GLY A 52 -6.55 3.44 0.36
C GLY A 52 -6.12 3.56 -1.09
N ILE A 53 -5.06 2.86 -1.41
CA ILE A 53 -4.42 2.81 -2.71
C ILE A 53 -4.31 1.35 -3.18
N GLU A 54 -4.40 1.14 -4.49
CA GLU A 54 -4.06 -0.14 -5.12
C GLU A 54 -2.56 -0.36 -5.09
N THR A 55 -2.14 -1.53 -4.64
CA THR A 55 -0.76 -2.02 -4.73
C THR A 55 -0.66 -3.21 -5.68
N MET A 56 0.57 -3.69 -5.92
CA MET A 56 0.81 -4.85 -6.77
C MET A 56 -0.02 -6.04 -6.29
N GLY A 57 -0.50 -6.85 -7.25
CA GLY A 57 -1.40 -7.97 -6.96
C GLY A 57 -2.87 -7.59 -6.82
N GLY A 58 -3.26 -6.34 -7.12
CA GLY A 58 -4.64 -5.87 -6.96
C GLY A 58 -5.07 -5.77 -5.51
N LEU A 59 -4.12 -5.58 -4.60
CA LEU A 59 -4.34 -5.44 -3.16
C LEU A 59 -4.66 -4.00 -2.78
N THR A 60 -5.47 -3.85 -1.73
CA THR A 60 -5.78 -2.55 -1.13
C THR A 60 -4.89 -2.28 0.08
N GLU A 61 -4.13 -1.18 0.03
CA GLU A 61 -3.40 -0.67 1.18
C GLU A 61 -4.15 0.52 1.77
N LYS A 62 -4.64 0.36 3.02
CA LYS A 62 -5.48 1.35 3.71
C LYS A 62 -4.61 2.44 4.34
N ILE A 63 -4.70 3.67 3.84
CA ILE A 63 -3.91 4.83 4.32
C ILE A 63 -4.66 5.56 5.44
N ILE A 64 -5.96 5.83 5.26
CA ILE A 64 -6.82 6.41 6.29
C ILE A 64 -7.86 5.34 6.67
N PRO A 65 -7.75 4.72 7.85
CA PRO A 65 -8.74 3.77 8.34
C PRO A 65 -10.13 4.41 8.55
N ARG A 66 -11.18 3.62 8.46
CA ARG A 66 -12.54 4.04 8.83
C ARG A 66 -12.58 4.57 10.27
N ASN A 67 -13.58 5.40 10.57
CA ASN A 67 -13.77 6.05 11.86
C ASN A 67 -12.61 6.98 12.29
N THR A 68 -11.70 7.33 11.37
CA THR A 68 -10.71 8.39 11.61
C THR A 68 -11.41 9.74 11.60
N THR A 69 -11.18 10.55 12.63
CA THR A 69 -11.76 11.90 12.76
C THR A 69 -11.20 12.85 11.71
N LEU A 70 -12.07 13.73 11.19
CA LEU A 70 -11.74 14.75 10.22
C LEU A 70 -11.54 16.13 10.89
N PRO A 71 -10.64 16.99 10.38
CA PRO A 71 -9.75 16.76 9.25
C PRO A 71 -8.57 15.85 9.59
N VAL A 72 -8.01 15.16 8.57
CA VAL A 72 -6.88 14.24 8.75
C VAL A 72 -5.95 14.26 7.53
N ALA A 73 -4.66 14.12 7.78
CA ALA A 73 -3.67 13.86 6.74
C ALA A 73 -2.78 12.68 7.14
N ARG A 74 -2.55 11.74 6.21
CA ARG A 74 -1.66 10.60 6.36
C ARG A 74 -0.86 10.38 5.09
N ALA A 75 0.38 9.94 5.25
CA ALA A 75 1.26 9.65 4.14
C ALA A 75 1.92 8.27 4.32
N GLN A 76 2.19 7.62 3.18
CA GLN A 76 2.93 6.38 3.12
C GLN A 76 3.94 6.44 1.97
N GLU A 77 5.08 5.77 2.14
CA GLU A 77 6.11 5.69 1.11
C GLU A 77 5.92 4.42 0.29
N PHE A 78 6.04 4.58 -1.03
CA PHE A 78 6.00 3.52 -2.03
C PHE A 78 7.25 3.58 -2.88
N THR A 79 7.46 2.53 -3.68
CA THR A 79 8.61 2.43 -4.56
C THR A 79 8.21 1.89 -5.93
N THR A 80 9.15 1.90 -6.87
CA THR A 80 8.98 1.30 -8.19
C THR A 80 9.16 -0.22 -8.14
N PHE A 81 8.39 -0.93 -8.95
CA PHE A 81 8.45 -2.39 -9.04
C PHE A 81 9.50 -2.87 -10.05
N LYS A 82 9.73 -2.12 -11.14
CA LYS A 82 10.62 -2.50 -12.25
C LYS A 82 11.81 -1.56 -12.36
N ASP A 83 12.93 -2.13 -12.83
CA ASP A 83 14.11 -1.34 -13.20
C ASP A 83 13.75 -0.32 -14.29
N GLY A 84 14.29 0.89 -14.15
CA GLY A 84 14.08 1.97 -15.12
C GLY A 84 12.65 2.51 -15.20
N GLN A 85 11.76 2.18 -14.28
CA GLN A 85 10.38 2.67 -14.26
C GLN A 85 10.36 4.19 -14.05
N THR A 86 9.74 4.93 -14.99
CA THR A 86 9.67 6.39 -14.99
C THR A 86 8.29 6.96 -14.69
N ALA A 87 7.29 6.08 -14.49
CA ALA A 87 5.92 6.47 -14.17
C ALA A 87 5.27 5.47 -13.21
N MET A 88 4.35 5.95 -12.37
CA MET A 88 3.55 5.13 -11.45
C MET A 88 2.08 5.53 -11.53
N ALA A 89 1.21 4.56 -11.81
CA ALA A 89 -0.22 4.74 -11.70
C ALA A 89 -0.66 4.68 -10.24
N VAL A 90 -1.43 5.66 -9.81
CA VAL A 90 -2.03 5.75 -8.48
C VAL A 90 -3.53 5.56 -8.62
N HIS A 91 -4.05 4.46 -8.09
CA HIS A 91 -5.47 4.17 -8.04
C HIS A 91 -5.97 4.31 -6.61
N VAL A 92 -6.83 5.28 -6.39
CA VAL A 92 -7.42 5.61 -5.08
C VAL A 92 -8.72 4.83 -4.93
N VAL A 93 -8.86 4.09 -3.83
CA VAL A 93 -9.99 3.23 -3.54
C VAL A 93 -10.59 3.50 -2.17
N GLN A 94 -11.85 3.11 -1.98
CA GLN A 94 -12.58 3.22 -0.73
C GLN A 94 -13.27 1.89 -0.41
N GLY A 95 -13.11 1.41 0.81
CA GLY A 95 -13.74 0.17 1.26
C GLY A 95 -12.95 -0.53 2.35
N GLU A 96 -13.50 -1.68 2.78
CA GLU A 96 -12.92 -2.48 3.86
C GLU A 96 -12.34 -3.82 3.38
N ARG A 97 -12.57 -4.18 2.10
CA ARG A 97 -12.09 -5.44 1.51
C ARG A 97 -10.58 -5.36 1.21
N GLU A 98 -9.94 -6.52 1.12
CA GLU A 98 -8.49 -6.61 0.87
C GLU A 98 -8.15 -6.53 -0.63
N LEU A 99 -9.08 -6.93 -1.50
CA LEU A 99 -8.89 -6.85 -2.96
C LEU A 99 -9.52 -5.56 -3.51
N VAL A 100 -8.81 -4.91 -4.41
CA VAL A 100 -9.27 -3.67 -5.09
C VAL A 100 -10.56 -3.91 -5.88
N ALA A 101 -10.75 -5.13 -6.43
CA ALA A 101 -11.97 -5.50 -7.16
C ALA A 101 -13.25 -5.40 -6.32
N ASP A 102 -13.11 -5.56 -5.00
CA ASP A 102 -14.20 -5.51 -4.02
C ASP A 102 -14.31 -4.15 -3.33
N CYS A 103 -13.49 -3.19 -3.72
CA CYS A 103 -13.50 -1.81 -3.23
C CYS A 103 -14.06 -0.85 -4.28
N ARG A 104 -14.56 0.29 -3.80
CA ARG A 104 -15.04 1.36 -4.66
C ARG A 104 -13.87 2.17 -5.22
N SER A 105 -13.77 2.28 -6.54
CA SER A 105 -12.81 3.16 -7.20
C SER A 105 -13.23 4.63 -7.04
N LEU A 106 -12.34 5.46 -6.54
CA LEU A 106 -12.57 6.90 -6.37
C LEU A 106 -11.92 7.72 -7.48
N ALA A 107 -10.64 7.43 -7.78
CA ALA A 107 -9.88 8.15 -8.79
C ALA A 107 -8.69 7.33 -9.28
N ARG A 108 -8.20 7.69 -10.49
CA ARG A 108 -6.93 7.21 -11.02
C ARG A 108 -6.15 8.37 -11.59
N PHE A 109 -4.85 8.45 -11.29
CA PHE A 109 -3.94 9.40 -11.88
C PHE A 109 -2.53 8.80 -12.00
N GLU A 110 -1.63 9.46 -12.69
CA GLU A 110 -0.28 8.95 -12.94
C GLU A 110 0.76 9.99 -12.49
N LEU A 111 1.71 9.55 -11.69
CA LEU A 111 2.95 10.28 -11.43
C LEU A 111 3.95 9.93 -12.52
N ARG A 112 4.42 10.92 -13.27
CA ARG A 112 5.42 10.78 -14.34
C ARG A 112 6.69 11.55 -13.99
N GLY A 113 7.80 11.16 -14.63
CA GLY A 113 9.09 11.83 -14.42
C GLY A 113 9.86 11.29 -13.21
N ILE A 114 9.57 10.06 -12.78
CA ILE A 114 10.38 9.33 -11.81
C ILE A 114 11.75 9.06 -12.47
N PRO A 115 12.88 9.35 -11.79
CA PRO A 115 14.19 9.01 -12.32
C PRO A 115 14.33 7.51 -12.57
N PRO A 116 14.89 7.08 -13.71
CA PRO A 116 15.13 5.67 -13.97
C PRO A 116 16.20 5.13 -13.01
N MET A 117 15.79 4.26 -12.10
CA MET A 117 16.64 3.61 -11.09
C MET A 117 16.34 2.12 -11.05
N VAL A 118 17.14 1.36 -10.30
CA VAL A 118 16.81 -0.04 -10.00
C VAL A 118 15.48 -0.13 -9.22
N ALA A 119 14.77 -1.21 -9.41
CA ALA A 119 13.52 -1.47 -8.71
C ALA A 119 13.72 -1.32 -7.19
N GLY A 120 12.76 -0.69 -6.51
CA GLY A 120 12.82 -0.43 -5.08
C GLY A 120 13.66 0.79 -4.65
N ALA A 121 14.39 1.45 -5.53
CA ALA A 121 15.24 2.60 -5.17
C ALA A 121 14.49 3.94 -5.16
N ALA A 122 13.45 4.11 -5.97
CA ALA A 122 12.66 5.33 -6.01
C ALA A 122 11.85 5.48 -4.71
N ARG A 123 11.82 6.71 -4.17
CA ARG A 123 11.03 7.06 -2.98
C ARG A 123 9.85 7.91 -3.38
N ILE A 124 8.67 7.32 -3.38
CA ILE A 124 7.43 7.96 -3.78
C ILE A 124 6.54 8.09 -2.55
N ARG A 125 6.34 9.32 -2.10
CA ARG A 125 5.47 9.61 -0.96
C ARG A 125 4.07 9.91 -1.48
N VAL A 126 3.08 9.12 -1.02
CA VAL A 126 1.67 9.34 -1.31
C VAL A 126 1.00 9.88 -0.05
N THR A 127 0.42 11.08 -0.15
CA THR A 127 -0.25 11.79 0.94
C THR A 127 -1.74 11.86 0.68
N PHE A 128 -2.54 11.40 1.64
CA PHE A 128 -3.99 11.50 1.68
C PHE A 128 -4.36 12.58 2.68
N SER A 129 -5.08 13.61 2.26
CA SER A 129 -5.58 14.68 3.12
C SER A 129 -7.09 14.81 2.95
N VAL A 130 -7.85 14.65 4.04
CA VAL A 130 -9.30 14.87 4.06
C VAL A 130 -9.55 16.10 4.91
N ASP A 131 -10.20 17.11 4.33
CA ASP A 131 -10.54 18.35 5.04
C ASP A 131 -11.84 18.20 5.87
N ALA A 132 -12.23 19.28 6.55
CA ALA A 132 -13.44 19.30 7.39
C ALA A 132 -14.76 19.15 6.57
N ASP A 133 -14.72 19.44 5.26
CA ASP A 133 -15.86 19.27 4.35
C ASP A 133 -15.91 17.86 3.72
N GLY A 134 -14.98 16.99 4.12
CA GLY A 134 -14.86 15.63 3.62
C GLY A 134 -14.28 15.54 2.21
N LEU A 135 -13.56 16.57 1.74
CA LEU A 135 -12.89 16.58 0.46
C LEU A 135 -11.53 15.90 0.60
N LEU A 136 -11.33 14.82 -0.16
CA LEU A 136 -10.07 14.08 -0.20
C LEU A 136 -9.17 14.64 -1.30
N GLN A 137 -7.97 15.05 -0.93
CA GLN A 137 -6.86 15.29 -1.83
C GLN A 137 -5.84 14.17 -1.69
N VAL A 138 -5.43 13.58 -2.80
CA VAL A 138 -4.35 12.59 -2.86
C VAL A 138 -3.23 13.17 -3.71
N GLU A 139 -2.04 13.23 -3.14
CA GLU A 139 -0.83 13.71 -3.81
C GLU A 139 0.24 12.61 -3.76
N ALA A 140 0.83 12.31 -4.92
CA ALA A 140 2.02 11.47 -5.03
C ALA A 140 3.21 12.33 -5.41
N SER A 141 4.33 12.22 -4.70
CA SER A 141 5.56 12.98 -4.99
C SER A 141 6.79 12.09 -4.91
N GLU A 142 7.67 12.21 -5.91
CA GLU A 142 9.00 11.58 -5.87
C GLU A 142 9.94 12.48 -5.07
N GLN A 143 10.61 11.91 -4.04
CA GLN A 143 11.29 12.68 -3.00
C GLN A 143 12.64 13.25 -3.42
N THR A 144 13.26 12.72 -4.49
CA THR A 144 14.57 13.18 -4.98
C THR A 144 14.44 14.36 -5.93
N THR A 145 13.48 14.28 -6.85
CA THR A 145 13.27 15.31 -7.90
C THR A 145 12.20 16.32 -7.52
N GLY A 146 11.30 16.00 -6.59
CA GLY A 146 10.15 16.80 -6.22
C GLY A 146 9.03 16.79 -7.25
N VAL A 147 9.08 15.92 -8.27
CA VAL A 147 7.98 15.77 -9.23
C VAL A 147 6.75 15.26 -8.49
N SER A 148 5.60 15.88 -8.71
CA SER A 148 4.35 15.49 -8.06
C SER A 148 3.18 15.48 -9.03
N ALA A 149 2.16 14.69 -8.64
CA ALA A 149 0.85 14.66 -9.27
C ALA A 149 -0.21 14.51 -8.20
N SER A 150 -1.39 15.08 -8.40
CA SER A 150 -2.46 15.03 -7.42
C SER A 150 -3.84 14.92 -8.04
N VAL A 151 -4.79 14.44 -7.25
CA VAL A 151 -6.22 14.41 -7.57
C VAL A 151 -7.02 14.82 -6.34
N THR A 152 -8.18 15.46 -6.59
CA THR A 152 -9.13 15.84 -5.53
C THR A 152 -10.47 15.20 -5.82
N VAL A 153 -11.04 14.51 -4.84
CA VAL A 153 -12.32 13.81 -4.95
C VAL A 153 -13.14 13.98 -3.67
N LYS A 154 -14.45 13.81 -3.75
CA LYS A 154 -15.34 13.79 -2.58
C LYS A 154 -15.80 12.34 -2.31
N PRO A 155 -15.21 11.62 -1.36
CA PRO A 155 -15.48 10.19 -1.13
C PRO A 155 -16.93 9.87 -0.77
N ALA A 156 -17.59 10.77 -0.04
CA ALA A 156 -18.99 10.60 0.36
C ALA A 156 -19.99 10.82 -0.78
N TYR A 157 -19.57 11.38 -1.93
CA TYR A 157 -20.49 11.65 -3.02
C TYR A 157 -21.05 10.37 -3.63
N GLY A 158 -22.39 10.25 -3.62
CA GLY A 158 -23.10 9.10 -4.19
C GLY A 158 -23.05 7.83 -3.33
N LEU A 159 -22.67 7.92 -2.04
CA LEU A 159 -22.82 6.83 -1.07
C LEU A 159 -24.05 7.07 -0.20
N THR A 160 -24.89 6.04 -0.09
CA THR A 160 -26.01 5.98 0.85
C THR A 160 -25.60 5.21 2.11
N ASP A 161 -26.33 5.43 3.22
CA ASP A 161 -26.10 4.69 4.48
C ASP A 161 -26.29 3.18 4.31
N ASP A 162 -27.19 2.76 3.42
CA ASP A 162 -27.41 1.34 3.11
C ASP A 162 -26.21 0.74 2.37
N GLU A 163 -25.59 1.47 1.43
CA GLU A 163 -24.39 1.02 0.74
C GLU A 163 -23.19 0.92 1.70
N ILE A 164 -23.01 1.91 2.59
CA ILE A 164 -21.98 1.88 3.63
C ILE A 164 -22.18 0.65 4.52
N SER A 165 -23.41 0.43 4.99
CA SER A 165 -23.75 -0.72 5.83
C SER A 165 -23.50 -2.04 5.11
N GLY A 166 -23.86 -2.14 3.82
CA GLY A 166 -23.60 -3.31 2.98
C GLY A 166 -22.12 -3.59 2.80
N MET A 167 -21.30 -2.57 2.54
CA MET A 167 -19.84 -2.71 2.42
C MET A 167 -19.18 -3.16 3.74
N LEU A 168 -19.66 -2.65 4.88
CA LEU A 168 -19.19 -3.07 6.20
C LEU A 168 -19.57 -4.53 6.50
N GLN A 169 -20.80 -4.92 6.20
CA GLN A 169 -21.27 -6.28 6.39
C GLN A 169 -20.49 -7.27 5.52
N ALA A 170 -20.30 -6.96 4.23
CA ALA A 170 -19.53 -7.78 3.31
C ALA A 170 -18.09 -7.99 3.80
N SER A 171 -17.45 -6.95 4.37
CA SER A 171 -16.09 -7.09 4.91
C SER A 171 -16.01 -8.03 6.11
N ILE A 172 -17.08 -8.18 6.89
CA ILE A 172 -17.14 -9.11 8.02
C ILE A 172 -17.40 -10.54 7.50
N GLU A 173 -18.36 -10.68 6.60
CA GLU A 173 -18.77 -11.98 6.04
C GLU A 173 -17.62 -12.66 5.26
N HIS A 174 -16.84 -11.88 4.51
CA HIS A 174 -15.74 -12.38 3.68
C HIS A 174 -14.34 -12.24 4.30
N ALA A 175 -14.24 -11.86 5.60
CA ALA A 175 -12.95 -11.62 6.24
C ALA A 175 -11.96 -12.79 6.18
N GLY A 176 -12.45 -14.03 6.15
CA GLY A 176 -11.63 -15.23 6.00
C GLY A 176 -11.10 -15.38 4.57
N GLU A 177 -12.00 -15.26 3.59
CA GLU A 177 -11.68 -15.33 2.16
C GLU A 177 -10.71 -14.21 1.75
N ASP A 178 -10.94 -13.00 2.22
CA ASP A 178 -10.09 -11.82 1.97
C ASP A 178 -8.67 -12.02 2.46
N ARG A 179 -8.51 -12.55 3.68
CA ARG A 179 -7.19 -12.85 4.23
C ARG A 179 -6.44 -13.88 3.40
N ASP A 180 -7.13 -14.93 2.96
CA ASP A 180 -6.52 -16.02 2.17
C ASP A 180 -6.20 -15.51 0.75
N ALA A 181 -7.07 -14.70 0.15
CA ALA A 181 -6.85 -14.06 -1.14
C ALA A 181 -5.69 -13.04 -1.09
N ARG A 182 -5.60 -12.23 -0.03
CA ARG A 182 -4.48 -11.31 0.19
C ARG A 182 -3.16 -12.06 0.25
N LYS A 183 -3.11 -13.13 1.06
CA LYS A 183 -1.91 -13.95 1.22
C LYS A 183 -1.47 -14.58 -0.11
N LEU A 184 -2.42 -15.10 -0.90
CA LEU A 184 -2.13 -15.65 -2.23
C LEU A 184 -1.56 -14.57 -3.16
N ALA A 185 -2.16 -13.39 -3.19
CA ALA A 185 -1.71 -12.29 -4.04
C ALA A 185 -0.31 -11.78 -3.63
N GLU A 186 -0.01 -11.70 -2.32
CA GLU A 186 1.31 -11.34 -1.80
C GLU A 186 2.38 -12.33 -2.28
N GLU A 187 2.13 -13.64 -2.18
CA GLU A 187 3.07 -14.68 -2.66
C GLU A 187 3.22 -14.65 -4.19
N GLN A 188 2.16 -14.39 -4.94
CA GLN A 188 2.23 -14.23 -6.39
C GLN A 188 3.07 -13.01 -6.81
N VAL A 189 2.95 -11.88 -6.10
CA VAL A 189 3.77 -10.68 -6.33
C VAL A 189 5.24 -10.95 -6.02
N GLU A 190 5.53 -11.64 -4.91
CA GLU A 190 6.91 -12.00 -4.57
C GLU A 190 7.51 -12.96 -5.59
N ALA A 191 6.77 -13.99 -6.01
CA ALA A 191 7.20 -14.89 -7.07
C ALA A 191 7.49 -14.14 -8.37
N GLN A 192 6.62 -13.21 -8.78
CA GLN A 192 6.82 -12.41 -9.98
C GLN A 192 8.09 -11.56 -9.89
N ARG A 193 8.39 -10.98 -8.72
CA ARG A 193 9.62 -10.23 -8.47
C ARG A 193 10.86 -11.10 -8.64
N VAL A 194 10.85 -12.31 -8.09
CA VAL A 194 11.96 -13.28 -8.20
C VAL A 194 12.13 -13.73 -9.67
N ILE A 195 11.03 -14.04 -10.36
CA ILE A 195 11.05 -14.42 -11.78
C ILE A 195 11.67 -13.31 -12.63
N GLU A 196 11.23 -12.07 -12.47
CA GLU A 196 11.76 -10.93 -13.25
C GLU A 196 13.26 -10.71 -12.94
N ALA A 197 13.65 -10.74 -11.67
CA ALA A 197 15.04 -10.54 -11.25
C ALA A 197 15.97 -11.62 -11.80
N LEU A 198 15.57 -12.90 -11.72
CA LEU A 198 16.39 -14.02 -12.20
C LEU A 198 16.44 -14.04 -13.74
N THR A 199 15.34 -13.76 -14.41
CA THR A 199 15.30 -13.64 -15.87
C THR A 199 16.24 -12.54 -16.37
N ALA A 200 16.20 -11.36 -15.75
CA ALA A 200 17.10 -10.27 -16.08
C ALA A 200 18.58 -10.64 -15.80
N ALA A 201 18.84 -11.35 -14.70
CA ALA A 201 20.17 -11.84 -14.36
C ALA A 201 20.71 -12.80 -15.41
N LEU A 202 19.93 -13.82 -15.80
CA LEU A 202 20.32 -14.79 -16.82
C LEU A 202 20.60 -14.14 -18.18
N ALA A 203 19.82 -13.11 -18.53
CA ALA A 203 20.05 -12.35 -19.76
C ALA A 203 21.33 -11.49 -19.71
N ALA A 204 21.70 -10.99 -18.55
CA ALA A 204 22.85 -10.09 -18.38
C ALA A 204 24.20 -10.82 -18.36
N ASP A 205 24.29 -11.94 -17.62
CA ASP A 205 25.56 -12.60 -17.33
C ASP A 205 25.47 -14.14 -17.23
N GLY A 206 24.33 -14.73 -17.51
CA GLY A 206 24.14 -16.18 -17.44
C GLY A 206 25.11 -16.96 -18.34
N ASP A 207 25.40 -16.48 -19.57
CA ASP A 207 26.34 -17.12 -20.49
C ASP A 207 27.80 -17.02 -20.03
N GLU A 208 28.14 -15.96 -19.26
CA GLU A 208 29.51 -15.77 -18.73
C GLU A 208 29.76 -16.62 -17.47
N LEU A 209 28.71 -16.76 -16.60
CA LEU A 209 28.88 -17.29 -15.25
C LEU A 209 28.39 -18.72 -15.06
N LEU A 210 27.62 -19.26 -15.99
CA LEU A 210 27.03 -20.60 -15.89
C LEU A 210 27.51 -21.49 -17.02
N SER A 211 27.76 -22.77 -16.72
CA SER A 211 27.85 -23.82 -17.75
C SER A 211 26.48 -24.08 -18.36
N THR A 212 26.46 -24.70 -19.54
CA THR A 212 25.19 -25.06 -20.21
C THR A 212 24.28 -25.92 -19.33
N THR A 213 24.86 -26.86 -18.54
CA THR A 213 24.07 -27.70 -17.63
C THR A 213 23.48 -26.89 -16.48
N GLU A 214 24.29 -26.08 -15.80
CA GLU A 214 23.82 -25.22 -14.70
C GLU A 214 22.76 -24.23 -15.17
N ARG A 215 22.92 -23.65 -16.36
CA ARG A 215 21.90 -22.76 -16.95
C ARG A 215 20.58 -23.48 -17.17
N ASN A 216 20.62 -24.68 -17.74
CA ASN A 216 19.41 -25.48 -17.95
C ASN A 216 18.72 -25.83 -16.62
N ASP A 217 19.50 -26.14 -15.57
CA ASP A 217 18.96 -26.45 -14.25
C ASP A 217 18.27 -25.21 -13.63
N VAL A 218 18.86 -24.04 -13.72
CA VAL A 218 18.26 -22.77 -13.26
C VAL A 218 17.01 -22.41 -14.03
N GLU A 219 17.04 -22.54 -15.37
CA GLU A 219 15.87 -22.29 -16.22
C GLU A 219 14.74 -23.29 -15.95
N ALA A 220 15.06 -24.56 -15.64
CA ALA A 220 14.05 -25.56 -15.26
C ALA A 220 13.43 -25.23 -13.89
N ALA A 221 14.20 -24.82 -12.92
CA ALA A 221 13.70 -24.39 -11.60
C ALA A 221 12.83 -23.12 -11.71
N LEU A 222 13.23 -22.17 -12.56
CA LEU A 222 12.44 -20.96 -12.86
C LEU A 222 11.09 -21.32 -13.50
N ALA A 223 11.08 -22.26 -14.47
CA ALA A 223 9.85 -22.72 -15.12
C ALA A 223 8.88 -23.38 -14.12
N GLN A 224 9.39 -24.11 -13.13
CA GLN A 224 8.55 -24.69 -12.07
C GLN A 224 7.89 -23.64 -11.17
N LEU A 225 8.57 -22.51 -10.90
CA LEU A 225 7.97 -21.40 -10.15
C LEU A 225 6.89 -20.71 -10.99
N VAL A 226 7.14 -20.47 -12.30
CA VAL A 226 6.13 -19.89 -13.20
C VAL A 226 4.88 -20.79 -13.26
N GLU A 227 5.04 -22.11 -13.43
CA GLU A 227 3.93 -23.06 -13.42
C GLU A 227 3.16 -23.04 -12.09
N ALA A 228 3.84 -22.95 -10.97
CA ALA A 228 3.20 -22.88 -9.66
C ALA A 228 2.36 -21.60 -9.48
N VAL A 229 2.83 -20.45 -9.97
CA VAL A 229 2.07 -19.18 -9.95
C VAL A 229 0.82 -19.26 -10.81
N GLU A 230 0.89 -19.90 -11.97
CA GLU A 230 -0.24 -20.01 -12.91
C GLU A 230 -1.27 -21.06 -12.50
N SER A 231 -0.85 -22.15 -11.84
CA SER A 231 -1.71 -23.31 -11.57
C SER A 231 -2.18 -23.44 -10.12
N SER A 232 -1.49 -22.84 -9.15
CA SER A 232 -1.78 -23.01 -7.74
C SER A 232 -2.56 -21.85 -7.14
N ASN A 233 -3.60 -22.17 -6.36
CA ASN A 233 -4.32 -21.24 -5.49
C ASN A 233 -3.90 -21.38 -4.02
N ASP A 234 -2.84 -22.14 -3.72
CA ASP A 234 -2.32 -22.29 -2.37
C ASP A 234 -1.05 -21.44 -2.19
N PRO A 235 -1.08 -20.42 -1.33
CA PRO A 235 0.06 -19.55 -1.10
C PRO A 235 1.30 -20.30 -0.60
N LYS A 236 1.13 -21.36 0.19
CA LYS A 236 2.26 -22.17 0.68
C LYS A 236 2.99 -22.92 -0.43
N THR A 237 2.26 -23.35 -1.45
CA THR A 237 2.87 -24.00 -2.61
C THR A 237 3.77 -23.02 -3.36
N ILE A 238 3.34 -21.77 -3.54
CA ILE A 238 4.14 -20.71 -4.18
C ILE A 238 5.35 -20.35 -3.32
N GLU A 239 5.15 -20.10 -2.02
CA GLU A 239 6.21 -19.81 -1.05
C GLU A 239 7.31 -20.91 -1.06
N ASN A 240 6.92 -22.19 -1.00
CA ASN A 240 7.87 -23.30 -1.05
C ASN A 240 8.66 -23.34 -2.39
N ARG A 241 8.02 -22.97 -3.51
CA ARG A 241 8.70 -22.92 -4.81
C ARG A 241 9.67 -21.74 -4.91
N ILE A 242 9.35 -20.59 -4.30
CA ILE A 242 10.29 -19.48 -4.19
C ILE A 242 11.53 -19.91 -3.41
N GLN A 243 11.35 -20.50 -2.22
CA GLN A 243 12.46 -20.95 -1.37
C GLN A 243 13.31 -22.02 -2.05
N GLN A 244 12.68 -22.95 -2.79
CA GLN A 244 13.40 -23.97 -3.54
C GLN A 244 14.25 -23.34 -4.65
N LEU A 245 13.67 -22.40 -5.43
CA LEU A 245 14.40 -21.70 -6.50
C LEU A 245 15.58 -20.89 -5.94
N GLU A 246 15.40 -20.20 -4.81
CA GLU A 246 16.47 -19.46 -4.16
C GLU A 246 17.63 -20.38 -3.75
N SER A 247 17.30 -21.53 -3.16
CA SER A 247 18.31 -22.54 -2.80
C SER A 247 19.02 -23.12 -4.02
N ASP A 248 18.27 -23.45 -5.07
CA ASP A 248 18.83 -24.01 -6.32
C ASP A 248 19.71 -23.01 -7.08
N CYS A 249 19.50 -21.70 -6.87
CA CYS A 249 20.22 -20.63 -7.52
C CYS A 249 21.31 -19.97 -6.67
N GLU A 250 21.50 -20.36 -5.40
CA GLU A 250 22.46 -19.74 -4.46
C GLU A 250 23.86 -19.64 -5.05
N PHE A 251 24.36 -20.68 -5.68
CA PHE A 251 25.68 -20.71 -6.34
C PHE A 251 25.83 -19.67 -7.46
N TYR A 252 24.74 -19.39 -8.20
CA TYR A 252 24.75 -18.39 -9.26
C TYR A 252 24.78 -16.98 -8.69
N VAL A 253 23.99 -16.71 -7.63
CA VAL A 253 23.98 -15.44 -6.91
C VAL A 253 25.37 -15.13 -6.35
N GLU A 254 26.04 -16.11 -5.73
CA GLU A 254 27.42 -15.96 -5.24
C GLU A 254 28.42 -15.62 -6.37
N ARG A 255 28.31 -16.29 -7.52
CA ARG A 255 29.19 -15.99 -8.68
C ARG A 255 28.98 -14.58 -9.22
N ARG A 256 27.70 -14.12 -9.29
CA ARG A 256 27.37 -12.76 -9.70
C ARG A 256 27.93 -11.73 -8.75
N MET A 257 27.75 -11.91 -7.43
CA MET A 257 28.31 -11.02 -6.41
C MET A 257 29.83 -10.94 -6.53
N ASN A 258 30.52 -12.09 -6.63
CA ASN A 258 31.97 -12.15 -6.78
C ASN A 258 32.45 -11.49 -8.08
N SER A 259 31.73 -11.67 -9.18
CA SER A 259 32.03 -11.01 -10.47
C SER A 259 31.85 -9.50 -10.37
N GLY A 260 30.74 -9.05 -9.74
CA GLY A 260 30.49 -7.63 -9.50
C GLY A 260 31.56 -6.96 -8.65
N ILE A 261 31.97 -7.60 -7.55
CA ILE A 261 33.05 -7.11 -6.69
C ILE A 261 34.36 -7.02 -7.49
N ARG A 262 34.72 -8.06 -8.27
CA ARG A 262 35.92 -8.03 -9.10
C ARG A 262 35.90 -6.91 -10.14
N LYS A 263 34.76 -6.71 -10.81
CA LYS A 263 34.57 -5.63 -11.80
C LYS A 263 34.64 -4.24 -11.13
N ALA A 264 34.12 -4.07 -9.95
CA ALA A 264 34.18 -2.82 -9.18
C ALA A 264 35.60 -2.52 -8.67
N MET A 265 36.35 -3.56 -8.29
CA MET A 265 37.77 -3.41 -7.82
C MET A 265 38.77 -3.35 -8.97
N ALA A 266 38.38 -3.75 -10.18
CA ALA A 266 39.28 -3.73 -11.35
C ALA A 266 39.59 -2.27 -11.73
N GLY A 267 40.88 -1.88 -11.54
CA GLY A 267 41.37 -0.53 -11.81
C GLY A 267 41.62 0.33 -10.56
N HIS A 268 41.24 -0.14 -9.38
CA HIS A 268 41.60 0.52 -8.11
C HIS A 268 42.78 -0.17 -7.42
N ARG A 269 43.63 0.62 -6.76
CA ARG A 269 44.74 0.09 -5.97
C ARG A 269 44.22 -0.34 -4.60
N VAL A 270 44.78 -1.42 -4.05
CA VAL A 270 44.37 -1.94 -2.71
C VAL A 270 44.53 -0.88 -1.61
N ASP A 271 45.46 0.05 -1.79
CA ASP A 271 45.74 1.13 -0.83
C ASP A 271 44.63 2.18 -0.76
N GLU A 272 43.75 2.29 -1.77
CA GLU A 272 42.60 3.23 -1.80
C GLU A 272 41.44 2.80 -0.90
N PHE A 273 41.39 1.54 -0.48
CA PHE A 273 40.38 0.98 0.40
C PHE A 273 40.81 0.90 1.88
N SER A 274 42.02 1.40 2.22
CA SER A 274 42.60 1.31 3.57
C SER A 274 42.62 2.62 4.35
N GLU A 275 42.03 3.71 3.85
CA GLU A 275 41.87 4.94 4.62
C GLU A 275 40.56 4.93 5.42
N GLU A 276 40.67 4.52 6.68
CA GLU A 276 39.72 4.89 7.74
C GLU A 276 39.80 6.41 7.96
N ASP A 277 38.88 7.16 7.39
CA ASP A 277 38.60 8.51 7.86
C ASP A 277 37.80 8.44 9.17
N GLY A 278 38.52 8.26 10.26
CA GLY A 278 38.00 8.53 11.58
C GLY A 278 37.70 10.03 11.74
N PRO A 279 36.59 10.44 12.41
CA PRO A 279 36.28 11.85 12.60
C PRO A 279 37.37 12.49 13.43
N LYS A 280 38.08 13.47 12.86
CA LYS A 280 38.97 14.38 13.61
C LYS A 280 38.10 15.20 14.54
N ALA A 281 38.22 14.90 15.84
CA ALA A 281 37.76 15.75 16.92
C ALA A 281 38.50 17.10 16.84
N GLY A 282 37.74 18.19 16.80
CA GLY A 282 38.16 19.57 16.91
C GLY A 282 36.98 20.42 17.33
#